data_b70dd4dee3bac494a1aa6b3885757923
#
_entry.id   b70dd4dee3bac494a1aa6b3885757923
#
_cell.length_a   1.000
_cell.length_b   1.000
_cell.length_c   1.000
_cell.angle_alpha   90.00
_cell.angle_beta   90.00
_cell.angle_gamma   90.00
#
_symmetry.space_group_name_H-M   'P 1'
#
loop_
_entity.id
_entity.type
_entity.pdbx_description
1 polymer ?
#
loop_
_entity_poly.entity_id
_entity_poly.type
_entity_poly.pdbx_seq_one_letter_code
_entity_poly.pdbx_strand_id
1 'polypeptide(L)'
;MPDYQFWSERWLNNQIGFHMNGPHKSLIEFIDLFKVHKKIFVPLCGKSPDMIFLRQYGLEVIGVEFSEIAILDFIKENNLKMIKHEVRDLIFYEGDGFKIYQGNLFKLFEIDLAGVTCCYDRASMVAFNQQERVNYSQFLKDIVKDLTLILAPLLDYGEVLDAGPPFSVTARELNLLYGKNFELEVLRSDETPLRDNLKSKGAIYEKEVTWLFKKKING
;
A
#
# COMPACT_ATOMS: atom_id res chain seq x y z
N MET A 1 4.58 -8.84 -12.98
CA MET A 1 3.22 -8.75 -12.37
C MET A 1 3.26 -9.48 -11.05
N PRO A 2 2.56 -9.01 -10.00
CA PRO A 2 2.47 -9.77 -8.76
C PRO A 2 2.04 -11.19 -9.05
N ASP A 3 2.59 -12.14 -8.31
CA ASP A 3 2.17 -13.53 -8.41
C ASP A 3 0.76 -13.68 -7.83
N TYR A 4 -0.26 -13.50 -8.68
CA TYR A 4 -1.67 -13.59 -8.29
C TYR A 4 -2.03 -14.98 -7.75
N GLN A 5 -1.39 -16.04 -8.25
CA GLN A 5 -1.64 -17.38 -7.76
C GLN A 5 -1.14 -17.52 -6.32
N PHE A 6 0.09 -17.08 -6.04
CA PHE A 6 0.68 -17.10 -4.70
C PHE A 6 -0.22 -16.36 -3.68
N TRP A 7 -0.67 -15.14 -4.01
CA TRP A 7 -1.51 -14.37 -3.11
C TRP A 7 -2.93 -14.93 -2.98
N SER A 8 -3.53 -15.46 -4.07
CA SER A 8 -4.84 -16.12 -4.03
C SER A 8 -4.83 -17.32 -3.09
N GLU A 9 -3.82 -18.16 -3.19
CA GLU A 9 -3.66 -19.32 -2.31
C GLU A 9 -3.54 -18.93 -0.84
N ARG A 10 -2.86 -17.82 -0.54
CA ARG A 10 -2.76 -17.29 0.83
C ARG A 10 -4.10 -16.85 1.40
N TRP A 11 -4.89 -16.12 0.62
CA TRP A 11 -6.24 -15.73 1.04
C TRP A 11 -7.16 -16.94 1.22
N LEU A 12 -7.17 -17.88 0.27
CA LEU A 12 -7.97 -19.10 0.34
C LEU A 12 -7.63 -19.98 1.56
N ASN A 13 -6.36 -20.08 1.89
CA ASN A 13 -5.88 -20.91 2.99
C ASN A 13 -5.75 -20.15 4.32
N ASN A 14 -6.24 -18.93 4.40
CA ASN A 14 -6.11 -18.04 5.57
C ASN A 14 -4.65 -17.87 6.07
N GLN A 15 -3.69 -17.91 5.15
CA GLN A 15 -2.25 -17.73 5.42
C GLN A 15 -1.88 -16.23 5.36
N ILE A 16 -2.60 -15.41 6.12
CA ILE A 16 -2.57 -13.95 6.08
C ILE A 16 -1.75 -13.34 7.23
N GLY A 17 -0.57 -13.89 7.52
CA GLY A 17 0.31 -13.40 8.59
C GLY A 17 0.75 -11.93 8.45
N PHE A 18 0.48 -11.30 7.30
CA PHE A 18 0.64 -9.87 7.05
C PHE A 18 -0.55 -9.02 7.54
N HIS A 19 -1.68 -9.65 7.84
CA HIS A 19 -2.86 -8.97 8.41
C HIS A 19 -2.62 -8.64 9.88
N MET A 20 -3.05 -7.45 10.30
CA MET A 20 -2.91 -6.95 11.67
C MET A 20 -4.28 -6.84 12.34
N ASN A 21 -4.30 -6.94 13.68
CA ASN A 21 -5.54 -6.82 14.48
C ASN A 21 -5.95 -5.36 14.74
N GLY A 22 -5.16 -4.38 14.30
CA GLY A 22 -5.42 -2.96 14.49
C GLY A 22 -4.60 -2.10 13.52
N PRO A 23 -4.82 -0.78 13.51
CA PRO A 23 -4.09 0.12 12.63
C PRO A 23 -2.60 0.14 12.95
N HIS A 24 -1.80 0.34 11.91
CA HIS A 24 -0.35 0.35 12.02
C HIS A 24 0.15 1.51 12.87
N LYS A 25 1.14 1.27 13.73
CA LYS A 25 1.71 2.28 14.65
C LYS A 25 2.13 3.57 13.95
N SER A 26 2.79 3.47 12.80
CA SER A 26 3.21 4.65 12.03
C SER A 26 2.03 5.42 11.45
N LEU A 27 0.93 4.73 11.09
CA LEU A 27 -0.27 5.43 10.65
C LEU A 27 -0.91 6.22 11.80
N ILE A 28 -0.99 5.64 12.99
CA ILE A 28 -1.52 6.32 14.18
C ILE A 28 -0.66 7.54 14.51
N GLU A 29 0.67 7.37 14.53
CA GLU A 29 1.63 8.42 14.91
C GLU A 29 1.62 9.59 13.94
N PHE A 30 1.51 9.32 12.62
CA PHE A 30 1.62 10.32 11.58
C PHE A 30 0.31 10.64 10.87
N ILE A 31 -0.84 10.32 11.44
CA ILE A 31 -2.15 10.51 10.81
C ILE A 31 -2.43 11.97 10.44
N ASP A 32 -1.90 12.93 11.20
CA ASP A 32 -2.08 14.36 10.96
C ASP A 32 -1.45 14.87 9.64
N LEU A 33 -0.58 14.08 9.02
CA LEU A 33 -0.08 14.37 7.67
C LEU A 33 -1.22 14.41 6.64
N PHE A 34 -2.31 13.70 6.90
CA PHE A 34 -3.45 13.60 6.00
C PHE A 34 -4.56 14.64 6.25
N LYS A 35 -4.44 15.51 7.27
CA LYS A 35 -5.51 16.43 7.72
C LYS A 35 -6.06 17.39 6.66
N VAL A 36 -5.26 17.71 5.64
CA VAL A 36 -5.68 18.60 4.54
C VAL A 36 -6.25 17.87 3.33
N HIS A 37 -6.15 16.55 3.33
CA HIS A 37 -6.60 15.69 2.25
C HIS A 37 -8.06 15.24 2.48
N LYS A 38 -8.77 14.93 1.39
CA LYS A 38 -10.15 14.43 1.43
C LYS A 38 -10.25 12.97 1.03
N LYS A 39 -9.40 12.57 0.08
CA LYS A 39 -9.36 11.22 -0.47
C LYS A 39 -7.96 10.65 -0.36
N ILE A 40 -7.86 9.40 0.04
CA ILE A 40 -6.61 8.66 0.17
C ILE A 40 -6.66 7.37 -0.64
N PHE A 41 -5.57 7.08 -1.34
CA PHE A 41 -5.39 5.82 -2.05
C PHE A 41 -4.66 4.80 -1.18
N VAL A 42 -5.19 3.58 -1.12
CA VAL A 42 -4.59 2.45 -0.40
C VAL A 42 -4.45 1.28 -1.39
N PRO A 43 -3.30 1.14 -2.04
CA PRO A 43 -3.05 0.06 -2.99
C PRO A 43 -2.86 -1.29 -2.27
N LEU A 44 -3.27 -2.40 -2.92
CA LEU A 44 -3.23 -3.78 -2.39
C LEU A 44 -3.76 -3.86 -0.96
N CYS A 45 -4.93 -3.26 -0.76
CA CYS A 45 -5.44 -2.91 0.57
C CYS A 45 -5.85 -4.12 1.43
N GLY A 46 -6.10 -5.30 0.82
CA GLY A 46 -6.59 -6.46 1.54
C GLY A 46 -7.85 -6.16 2.37
N LYS A 47 -7.85 -6.63 3.60
CA LYS A 47 -8.83 -6.27 4.63
C LYS A 47 -8.20 -5.45 5.78
N SER A 48 -7.28 -4.55 5.45
CA SER A 48 -6.48 -3.83 6.43
C SER A 48 -7.33 -2.97 7.38
N PRO A 49 -7.15 -3.07 8.71
CA PRO A 49 -7.78 -2.17 9.68
C PRO A 49 -7.31 -0.71 9.54
N ASP A 50 -6.19 -0.47 8.85
CA ASP A 50 -5.73 0.88 8.52
C ASP A 50 -6.79 1.66 7.73
N MET A 51 -7.54 1.00 6.84
CA MET A 51 -8.60 1.65 6.06
C MET A 51 -9.72 2.18 6.96
N ILE A 52 -10.11 1.41 7.99
CA ILE A 52 -11.13 1.86 8.95
C ILE A 52 -10.62 3.08 9.73
N PHE A 53 -9.37 3.05 10.17
CA PHE A 53 -8.76 4.17 10.89
C PHE A 53 -8.68 5.44 10.03
N LEU A 54 -8.25 5.32 8.76
CA LEU A 54 -8.26 6.43 7.80
C LEU A 54 -9.66 7.00 7.59
N ARG A 55 -10.67 6.14 7.49
CA ARG A 55 -12.08 6.56 7.36
C ARG A 55 -12.58 7.27 8.61
N GLN A 56 -12.25 6.77 9.80
CA GLN A 56 -12.60 7.41 11.09
C GLN A 56 -11.94 8.78 11.24
N TYR A 57 -10.75 8.96 10.67
CA TYR A 57 -10.08 10.27 10.63
C TYR A 57 -10.77 11.27 9.68
N GLY A 58 -11.70 10.82 8.85
CA GLY A 58 -12.52 11.68 7.98
C GLY A 58 -12.19 11.58 6.49
N LEU A 59 -11.30 10.68 6.08
CA LEU A 59 -10.92 10.50 4.68
C LEU A 59 -11.91 9.59 3.94
N GLU A 60 -12.15 9.87 2.67
CA GLU A 60 -12.70 8.91 1.72
C GLU A 60 -11.57 7.97 1.28
N VAL A 61 -11.77 6.66 1.45
CA VAL A 61 -10.72 5.66 1.19
C VAL A 61 -10.97 4.99 -0.15
N ILE A 62 -10.04 5.14 -1.08
CA ILE A 62 -10.04 4.46 -2.37
C ILE A 62 -9.04 3.31 -2.28
N GLY A 63 -9.52 2.08 -2.33
CA GLY A 63 -8.69 0.87 -2.28
C GLY A 63 -8.64 0.14 -3.61
N VAL A 64 -7.63 -0.69 -3.80
CA VAL A 64 -7.60 -1.72 -4.83
C VAL A 64 -7.08 -3.02 -4.23
N GLU A 65 -7.83 -4.09 -4.45
CA GLU A 65 -7.50 -5.43 -3.99
C GLU A 65 -7.94 -6.45 -5.06
N PHE A 66 -7.11 -7.43 -5.38
CA PHE A 66 -7.49 -8.39 -6.38
C PHE A 66 -8.34 -9.55 -5.79
N SER A 67 -8.16 -9.86 -4.50
CA SER A 67 -8.88 -10.93 -3.82
C SER A 67 -10.29 -10.49 -3.41
N GLU A 68 -11.30 -11.04 -4.06
CA GLU A 68 -12.69 -10.81 -3.64
C GLU A 68 -12.95 -11.28 -2.22
N ILE A 69 -12.27 -12.36 -1.78
CA ILE A 69 -12.37 -12.88 -0.41
C ILE A 69 -11.95 -11.80 0.60
N ALA A 70 -10.82 -11.13 0.34
CA ALA A 70 -10.35 -10.07 1.22
C ALA A 70 -11.33 -8.90 1.32
N ILE A 71 -11.92 -8.50 0.19
CA ILE A 71 -12.90 -7.41 0.13
C ILE A 71 -14.18 -7.78 0.90
N LEU A 72 -14.70 -8.98 0.64
CA LEU A 72 -15.93 -9.45 1.31
C LEU A 72 -15.72 -9.64 2.81
N ASP A 73 -14.57 -10.16 3.23
CA ASP A 73 -14.18 -10.24 4.64
C ASP A 73 -14.10 -8.85 5.27
N PHE A 74 -13.46 -7.88 4.60
CA PHE A 74 -13.39 -6.50 5.08
C PHE A 74 -14.78 -5.90 5.32
N ILE A 75 -15.67 -6.06 4.35
CA ILE A 75 -17.05 -5.57 4.44
C ILE A 75 -17.78 -6.23 5.61
N LYS A 76 -17.69 -7.55 5.72
CA LYS A 76 -18.39 -8.35 6.75
C LYS A 76 -17.87 -8.06 8.15
N GLU A 77 -16.55 -8.09 8.34
CA GLU A 77 -15.90 -7.92 9.66
C GLU A 77 -16.14 -6.53 10.24
N ASN A 78 -16.32 -5.53 9.39
CA ASN A 78 -16.58 -4.14 9.80
C ASN A 78 -18.03 -3.70 9.67
N ASN A 79 -18.96 -4.64 9.34
CA ASN A 79 -20.41 -4.37 9.17
C ASN A 79 -20.70 -3.21 8.21
N LEU A 80 -19.94 -3.10 7.12
CA LEU A 80 -20.07 -2.00 6.16
C LEU A 80 -21.24 -2.22 5.20
N LYS A 81 -21.88 -1.12 4.82
CA LYS A 81 -22.93 -1.09 3.80
C LYS A 81 -22.34 -0.66 2.47
N MET A 82 -21.87 -1.62 1.70
CA MET A 82 -21.26 -1.39 0.40
C MET A 82 -22.05 -2.10 -0.71
N ILE A 83 -22.16 -1.44 -1.86
CA ILE A 83 -22.85 -1.96 -3.05
C ILE A 83 -21.79 -2.34 -4.09
N LYS A 84 -21.95 -3.52 -4.67
CA LYS A 84 -21.11 -4.00 -5.79
C LYS A 84 -21.57 -3.34 -7.09
N HIS A 85 -20.63 -2.80 -7.84
CA HIS A 85 -20.84 -2.20 -9.16
C HIS A 85 -19.94 -2.88 -10.19
N GLU A 86 -20.41 -2.92 -11.44
CA GLU A 86 -19.65 -3.39 -12.59
C GLU A 86 -19.70 -2.31 -13.68
N VAL A 87 -18.56 -1.74 -14.01
CA VAL A 87 -18.44 -0.66 -14.99
C VAL A 87 -17.16 -0.87 -15.83
N ARG A 88 -17.29 -0.96 -17.15
CA ARG A 88 -16.13 -1.07 -18.07
C ARG A 88 -15.14 -2.19 -17.72
N ASP A 89 -15.55 -3.37 -17.46
CA ASP A 89 -14.71 -4.49 -17.00
C ASP A 89 -14.05 -4.29 -15.62
N LEU A 90 -14.43 -3.24 -14.90
CA LEU A 90 -14.05 -3.01 -13.51
C LEU A 90 -15.18 -3.40 -12.57
N ILE A 91 -14.85 -4.15 -11.55
CA ILE A 91 -15.71 -4.41 -10.41
C ILE A 91 -15.23 -3.53 -9.27
N PHE A 92 -16.16 -2.86 -8.59
CA PHE A 92 -15.83 -2.15 -7.36
C PHE A 92 -17.00 -2.20 -6.37
N TYR A 93 -16.65 -2.05 -5.10
CA TYR A 93 -17.58 -1.96 -3.98
C TYR A 93 -17.54 -0.54 -3.44
N GLU A 94 -18.71 0.10 -3.26
CA GLU A 94 -18.81 1.49 -2.82
C GLU A 94 -19.86 1.65 -1.72
N GLY A 95 -19.51 2.37 -0.65
CA GLY A 95 -20.38 2.67 0.48
C GLY A 95 -19.58 3.03 1.73
N ASP A 96 -20.25 3.63 2.71
CA ASP A 96 -19.68 4.05 4.01
C ASP A 96 -18.39 4.86 3.93
N GLY A 97 -18.13 5.53 2.79
CA GLY A 97 -16.93 6.33 2.55
C GLY A 97 -15.73 5.54 2.04
N PHE A 98 -15.98 4.32 1.57
CA PHE A 98 -15.01 3.47 0.87
C PHE A 98 -15.42 3.31 -0.59
N LYS A 99 -14.41 3.18 -1.44
CA LYS A 99 -14.53 2.66 -2.80
C LYS A 99 -13.37 1.69 -3.05
N ILE A 100 -13.66 0.41 -3.16
CA ILE A 100 -12.65 -0.64 -3.30
C ILE A 100 -12.81 -1.31 -4.65
N TYR A 101 -11.81 -1.13 -5.52
CA TYR A 101 -11.74 -1.80 -6.81
C TYR A 101 -11.23 -3.22 -6.63
N GLN A 102 -11.96 -4.18 -7.22
CA GLN A 102 -11.54 -5.57 -7.29
C GLN A 102 -10.75 -5.82 -8.57
N GLY A 103 -9.52 -6.26 -8.46
CA GLY A 103 -8.73 -6.67 -9.61
C GLY A 103 -7.30 -6.16 -9.65
N ASN A 104 -6.76 -6.10 -10.85
CA ASN A 104 -5.39 -5.69 -11.08
C ASN A 104 -5.24 -4.17 -10.96
N LEU A 105 -4.41 -3.72 -10.03
CA LEU A 105 -4.03 -2.32 -9.80
C LEU A 105 -3.68 -1.58 -11.11
N PHE A 106 -2.92 -2.21 -12.00
CA PHE A 106 -2.46 -1.59 -13.24
C PHE A 106 -3.55 -1.45 -14.33
N LYS A 107 -4.77 -1.90 -14.04
CA LYS A 107 -5.95 -1.68 -14.91
C LYS A 107 -6.79 -0.47 -14.50
N LEU A 108 -6.46 0.21 -13.40
CA LEU A 108 -7.12 1.45 -13.02
C LEU A 108 -6.73 2.59 -13.98
N PHE A 109 -7.67 3.48 -14.23
CA PHE A 109 -7.48 4.70 -15.01
C PHE A 109 -7.44 5.92 -14.11
N GLU A 110 -6.96 7.03 -14.66
CA GLU A 110 -6.90 8.33 -13.94
C GLU A 110 -8.25 8.73 -13.33
N ILE A 111 -9.35 8.51 -14.06
CA ILE A 111 -10.71 8.84 -13.58
C ILE A 111 -11.12 8.03 -12.34
N ASP A 112 -10.58 6.83 -12.17
CA ASP A 112 -10.89 5.98 -11.04
C ASP A 112 -10.26 6.51 -9.73
N LEU A 113 -9.18 7.28 -9.87
CA LEU A 113 -8.44 7.92 -8.77
C LEU A 113 -8.59 9.45 -8.75
N ALA A 114 -9.62 9.98 -9.40
CA ALA A 114 -9.87 11.42 -9.45
C ALA A 114 -10.06 12.03 -8.05
N GLY A 115 -9.31 13.10 -7.78
CA GLY A 115 -9.33 13.81 -6.50
C GLY A 115 -8.54 13.15 -5.36
N VAL A 116 -7.84 12.04 -5.65
CA VAL A 116 -6.86 11.46 -4.73
C VAL A 116 -5.61 12.34 -4.71
N THR A 117 -5.23 12.79 -3.53
CA THR A 117 -4.06 13.66 -3.34
C THR A 117 -2.99 13.07 -2.42
N CYS A 118 -3.30 11.96 -1.75
CA CYS A 118 -2.36 11.25 -0.90
C CYS A 118 -2.51 9.73 -1.00
N CYS A 119 -1.46 9.01 -0.62
CA CYS A 119 -1.40 7.55 -0.65
C CYS A 119 -0.85 7.03 0.68
N TYR A 120 -1.43 5.94 1.16
CA TYR A 120 -0.89 5.15 2.25
C TYR A 120 -0.48 3.77 1.71
N ASP A 121 0.82 3.54 1.63
CA ASP A 121 1.40 2.34 1.02
C ASP A 121 2.17 1.50 2.05
N ARG A 122 1.47 0.63 2.73
CA ARG A 122 2.07 -0.33 3.66
C ARG A 122 2.33 -1.71 3.03
N ALA A 123 1.61 -2.04 1.98
CA ALA A 123 1.58 -3.40 1.47
C ALA A 123 2.17 -3.56 0.06
N SER A 124 2.11 -2.53 -0.78
CA SER A 124 2.41 -2.69 -2.20
C SER A 124 3.89 -2.80 -2.49
N MET A 125 4.71 -1.84 -2.02
CA MET A 125 6.13 -1.84 -2.37
C MET A 125 6.85 -3.10 -1.86
N VAL A 126 6.48 -3.61 -0.69
CA VAL A 126 7.07 -4.83 -0.12
C VAL A 126 6.53 -6.12 -0.77
N ALA A 127 5.36 -6.07 -1.41
CA ALA A 127 4.78 -7.20 -2.13
C ALA A 127 5.33 -7.34 -3.55
N PHE A 128 5.85 -6.25 -4.13
CA PHE A 128 6.44 -6.21 -5.46
C PHE A 128 7.93 -6.47 -5.42
N ASN A 129 8.45 -7.26 -6.37
CA ASN A 129 9.88 -7.34 -6.63
C ASN A 129 10.39 -6.02 -7.24
N GLN A 130 11.72 -5.88 -7.37
CA GLN A 130 12.35 -4.66 -7.84
C GLN A 130 11.85 -4.19 -9.21
N GLN A 131 11.67 -5.10 -10.18
CA GLN A 131 11.17 -4.75 -11.51
C GLN A 131 9.69 -4.31 -11.46
N GLU A 132 8.90 -4.95 -10.66
CA GLU A 132 7.49 -4.59 -10.46
C GLU A 132 7.34 -3.24 -9.78
N ARG A 133 8.24 -2.88 -8.86
CA ARG A 133 8.27 -1.55 -8.24
C ARG A 133 8.57 -0.43 -9.23
N VAL A 134 9.37 -0.68 -10.26
CA VAL A 134 9.56 0.29 -11.36
C VAL A 134 8.21 0.59 -12.03
N ASN A 135 7.46 -0.45 -12.40
CA ASN A 135 6.14 -0.30 -13.02
C ASN A 135 5.14 0.39 -12.06
N TYR A 136 5.18 0.02 -10.78
CA TYR A 136 4.31 0.61 -9.76
C TYR A 136 4.61 2.10 -9.52
N SER A 137 5.87 2.47 -9.43
CA SER A 137 6.26 3.88 -9.29
C SER A 137 5.84 4.73 -10.50
N GLN A 138 5.90 4.15 -11.70
CA GLN A 138 5.43 4.81 -12.90
C GLN A 138 3.90 4.93 -12.91
N PHE A 139 3.18 3.86 -12.53
CA PHE A 139 1.72 3.89 -12.36
C PHE A 139 1.28 5.01 -11.42
N LEU A 140 1.87 5.14 -10.23
CA LEU A 140 1.52 6.19 -9.29
C LEU A 140 1.71 7.59 -9.89
N LYS A 141 2.79 7.81 -10.65
CA LYS A 141 3.09 9.11 -11.28
C LYS A 141 2.13 9.45 -12.44
N ASP A 142 1.72 8.43 -13.20
CA ASP A 142 0.92 8.64 -14.42
C ASP A 142 -0.58 8.68 -14.15
N ILE A 143 -1.03 7.90 -13.16
CA ILE A 143 -2.47 7.69 -12.93
C ILE A 143 -2.98 8.52 -11.75
N VAL A 144 -2.18 8.73 -10.70
CA VAL A 144 -2.56 9.58 -9.55
C VAL A 144 -2.02 10.99 -9.76
N LYS A 145 -2.61 11.74 -10.68
CA LYS A 145 -2.11 13.04 -11.16
C LYS A 145 -1.88 14.09 -10.06
N ASP A 146 -2.80 14.12 -9.09
CA ASP A 146 -2.79 15.09 -8.01
C ASP A 146 -2.03 14.60 -6.77
N LEU A 147 -1.31 13.48 -6.86
CA LEU A 147 -0.57 12.91 -5.74
C LEU A 147 0.51 13.86 -5.23
N THR A 148 0.39 14.27 -3.98
CA THR A 148 1.32 15.20 -3.33
C THR A 148 2.07 14.56 -2.17
N LEU A 149 1.53 13.48 -1.58
CA LEU A 149 2.06 12.86 -0.38
C LEU A 149 1.87 11.36 -0.40
N ILE A 150 2.93 10.62 0.00
CA ILE A 150 2.87 9.18 0.27
C ILE A 150 3.45 8.93 1.66
N LEU A 151 2.73 8.21 2.50
CA LEU A 151 3.24 7.63 3.74
C LEU A 151 3.44 6.13 3.54
N ALA A 152 4.68 5.67 3.70
CA ALA A 152 5.04 4.29 3.39
C ALA A 152 5.87 3.63 4.51
N PRO A 153 5.26 2.82 5.39
CA PRO A 153 5.97 1.88 6.26
C PRO A 153 6.49 0.70 5.44
N LEU A 154 7.81 0.55 5.34
CA LEU A 154 8.48 -0.41 4.48
C LEU A 154 9.48 -1.25 5.27
N LEU A 155 9.79 -2.44 4.76
CA LEU A 155 10.84 -3.30 5.30
C LEU A 155 12.16 -3.03 4.56
N ASP A 156 13.24 -2.91 5.32
CA ASP A 156 14.61 -2.82 4.81
C ASP A 156 15.49 -3.85 5.53
N TYR A 157 16.00 -4.81 4.78
CA TYR A 157 16.99 -5.79 5.22
C TYR A 157 18.17 -5.90 4.24
N GLY A 158 18.43 -4.79 3.53
CA GLY A 158 19.48 -4.68 2.55
C GLY A 158 19.12 -5.28 1.19
N GLU A 159 20.13 -5.38 0.34
CA GLU A 159 20.00 -5.92 -1.01
C GLU A 159 20.20 -7.44 -0.98
N VAL A 160 19.21 -8.18 -0.46
CA VAL A 160 19.24 -9.65 -0.39
C VAL A 160 18.38 -10.21 -1.52
N LEU A 161 18.96 -10.99 -2.41
CA LEU A 161 18.29 -11.59 -3.55
C LEU A 161 17.30 -12.68 -3.09
N ASP A 162 16.18 -12.78 -3.81
CA ASP A 162 15.15 -13.84 -3.65
C ASP A 162 14.60 -14.02 -2.22
N ALA A 163 14.60 -12.95 -1.44
CA ALA A 163 14.18 -12.96 -0.04
C ALA A 163 12.80 -12.29 0.18
N GLY A 164 11.82 -12.57 -0.66
CA GLY A 164 10.48 -12.00 -0.53
C GLY A 164 9.40 -12.87 -1.17
N PRO A 165 8.12 -12.46 -1.17
CA PRO A 165 7.56 -11.35 -0.39
C PRO A 165 7.46 -11.64 1.13
N PRO A 166 7.54 -10.63 2.01
CA PRO A 166 7.76 -9.23 1.69
C PRO A 166 9.23 -8.95 1.30
N PHE A 167 9.41 -8.15 0.23
CA PHE A 167 10.74 -7.77 -0.28
C PHE A 167 11.31 -6.56 0.45
N SER A 168 12.65 -6.51 0.54
CA SER A 168 13.35 -5.32 1.03
C SER A 168 13.17 -4.13 0.09
N VAL A 169 12.99 -2.94 0.66
CA VAL A 169 12.93 -1.67 -0.08
C VAL A 169 13.94 -0.72 0.54
N THR A 170 15.05 -0.49 -0.16
CA THR A 170 16.16 0.31 0.35
C THR A 170 16.02 1.80 0.02
N ALA A 171 16.66 2.66 0.81
CA ALA A 171 16.71 4.10 0.55
C ALA A 171 17.29 4.42 -0.84
N ARG A 172 18.28 3.65 -1.29
CA ARG A 172 18.88 3.79 -2.63
C ARG A 172 17.84 3.56 -3.72
N GLU A 173 17.05 2.49 -3.62
CA GLU A 173 16.00 2.17 -4.57
C GLU A 173 14.92 3.25 -4.58
N LEU A 174 14.44 3.68 -3.41
CA LEU A 174 13.45 4.74 -3.31
C LEU A 174 13.91 6.04 -3.98
N ASN A 175 15.17 6.43 -3.79
CA ASN A 175 15.74 7.60 -4.47
C ASN A 175 15.74 7.45 -6.00
N LEU A 176 16.05 6.27 -6.52
CA LEU A 176 16.01 6.01 -7.96
C LEU A 176 14.58 6.10 -8.52
N LEU A 177 13.61 5.53 -7.79
CA LEU A 177 12.22 5.45 -8.24
C LEU A 177 11.46 6.78 -8.08
N TYR A 178 11.67 7.49 -6.98
CA TYR A 178 10.84 8.64 -6.59
C TYR A 178 11.60 9.96 -6.44
N GLY A 179 12.92 9.92 -6.21
CA GLY A 179 13.72 11.09 -5.85
C GLY A 179 13.72 12.24 -6.87
N LYS A 180 13.37 11.97 -8.15
CA LYS A 180 13.19 13.03 -9.15
C LYS A 180 11.96 13.89 -8.85
N ASN A 181 10.86 13.28 -8.43
CA ASN A 181 9.55 13.92 -8.29
C ASN A 181 9.19 14.25 -6.83
N PHE A 182 9.78 13.52 -5.88
CA PHE A 182 9.48 13.63 -4.46
C PHE A 182 10.74 13.90 -3.63
N GLU A 183 10.57 14.67 -2.58
CA GLU A 183 11.46 14.72 -1.44
C GLU A 183 11.15 13.53 -0.53
N LEU A 184 12.18 12.79 -0.11
CA LEU A 184 12.05 11.57 0.67
C LEU A 184 12.61 11.82 2.07
N GLU A 185 11.79 11.59 3.09
CA GLU A 185 12.12 11.79 4.49
C GLU A 185 11.86 10.52 5.29
N VAL A 186 12.80 10.12 6.15
CA VAL A 186 12.59 9.05 7.12
C VAL A 186 11.94 9.66 8.36
N LEU A 187 10.71 9.25 8.66
CA LEU A 187 9.98 9.69 9.86
C LEU A 187 10.28 8.80 11.08
N ARG A 188 10.47 7.50 10.83
CA ARG A 188 10.69 6.51 11.87
C ARG A 188 11.51 5.34 11.32
N SER A 189 12.39 4.77 12.15
CA SER A 189 13.13 3.55 11.83
C SER A 189 13.23 2.70 13.09
N ASP A 190 12.64 1.50 13.04
CA ASP A 190 12.64 0.54 14.14
C ASP A 190 13.41 -0.71 13.72
N GLU A 191 14.40 -1.09 14.50
CA GLU A 191 15.03 -2.39 14.34
C GLU A 191 14.05 -3.49 14.74
N THR A 192 13.99 -4.55 13.95
CA THR A 192 13.19 -5.74 14.23
C THR A 192 14.10 -6.95 14.37
N PRO A 193 13.68 -7.98 15.12
CA PRO A 193 14.45 -9.22 15.17
C PRO A 193 14.67 -9.78 13.77
N LEU A 194 15.94 -9.99 13.41
CA LEU A 194 16.30 -10.54 12.10
C LEU A 194 15.76 -11.97 11.95
N ARG A 195 14.88 -12.17 11.01
CA ARG A 195 14.25 -13.47 10.75
C ARG A 195 15.28 -14.48 10.20
N ASP A 196 15.21 -15.74 10.67
CA ASP A 196 16.18 -16.77 10.31
C ASP A 196 16.24 -17.04 8.79
N ASN A 197 15.12 -16.99 8.10
CA ASN A 197 15.07 -17.14 6.65
C ASN A 197 15.77 -16.00 5.89
N LEU A 198 15.85 -14.80 6.44
CA LEU A 198 16.60 -13.68 5.88
C LEU A 198 18.10 -13.81 6.21
N LYS A 199 18.39 -14.22 7.44
CA LYS A 199 19.77 -14.46 7.89
C LYS A 199 20.45 -15.54 7.05
N SER A 200 19.76 -16.65 6.76
CA SER A 200 20.27 -17.73 5.90
C SER A 200 20.54 -17.28 4.46
N LYS A 201 19.93 -16.19 4.01
CA LYS A 201 20.12 -15.57 2.70
C LYS A 201 21.14 -14.42 2.71
N GLY A 202 21.79 -14.16 3.85
CA GLY A 202 22.86 -13.18 3.99
C GLY A 202 22.43 -11.80 4.49
N ALA A 203 21.20 -11.61 4.95
CA ALA A 203 20.80 -10.40 5.64
C ALA A 203 21.54 -10.30 6.99
N ILE A 204 22.00 -9.10 7.33
CA ILE A 204 22.70 -8.82 8.59
C ILE A 204 21.88 -7.92 9.52
N TYR A 205 20.80 -7.34 9.02
CA TYR A 205 19.82 -6.55 9.77
C TYR A 205 18.45 -6.71 9.17
N GLU A 206 17.42 -6.34 9.95
CA GLU A 206 16.07 -6.15 9.50
C GLU A 206 15.47 -4.97 10.27
N LYS A 207 14.84 -4.04 9.56
CA LYS A 207 14.19 -2.88 10.16
C LYS A 207 12.93 -2.51 9.40
N GLU A 208 12.00 -1.91 10.10
CA GLU A 208 10.85 -1.23 9.51
C GLU A 208 11.14 0.26 9.45
N VAL A 209 11.07 0.84 8.26
CA VAL A 209 11.33 2.26 8.03
C VAL A 209 10.08 2.91 7.50
N THR A 210 9.56 3.91 8.21
CA THR A 210 8.44 4.73 7.75
C THR A 210 8.96 5.93 6.98
N TRP A 211 8.62 5.95 5.71
CA TRP A 211 8.98 7.00 4.79
C TRP A 211 7.84 7.96 4.53
N LEU A 212 8.16 9.24 4.40
CA LEU A 212 7.30 10.28 3.87
C LEU A 212 7.87 10.77 2.54
N PHE A 213 7.03 10.74 1.50
CA PHE A 213 7.35 11.30 0.20
C PHE A 213 6.47 12.55 0.00
N LYS A 214 7.11 13.70 -0.19
CA LYS A 214 6.44 14.98 -0.48
C LYS A 214 6.73 15.36 -1.92
N LYS A 215 5.70 15.63 -2.72
CA LYS A 215 5.89 16.10 -4.11
C LYS A 215 6.69 17.38 -4.12
N LYS A 216 7.75 17.41 -4.92
CA LYS A 216 8.55 18.62 -5.13
C LYS A 216 7.70 19.67 -5.82
N ILE A 217 7.71 20.88 -5.27
CA ILE A 217 7.15 22.04 -5.94
C ILE A 217 8.17 22.41 -7.01
N ASN A 218 7.83 22.19 -8.28
CA ASN A 218 8.66 22.67 -9.38
C ASN A 218 8.59 24.21 -9.31
N GLY A 219 9.73 24.85 -9.04
CA GLY A 219 9.89 26.29 -9.07
C GLY A 219 9.76 26.85 -10.48
#